data_7cbcf3a72c5f223d6bd3c0dc5d9c96e6
#
_entry.id   7cbcf3a72c5f223d6bd3c0dc5d9c96e6
#
_cell.length_a   1.000
_cell.length_b   1.000
_cell.length_c   1.000
_cell.angle_alpha   90.00
_cell.angle_beta   90.00
_cell.angle_gamma   90.00
#
_symmetry.space_group_name_H-M   'P 1'
#
loop_
_entity.id
_entity.type
_entity.pdbx_description
1 polymer ?
#
loop_
_entity_poly.entity_id
_entity_poly.type
_entity_poly.pdbx_seq_one_letter_code
_entity_poly.pdbx_strand_id
1 'polypeptide(L)'
;MADSKDMLKVIIDALQDKKAEDIRVIDISNVSVIADYFVIASGSNTNQIQAMVDNVEEEMFKAGFDDPKVEGYNTASWILLDYKDVIVHVFSEDDRAFYNIDRIWRDGKEVDINS
;
A
#
# COMPACT_ATOMS: atom_id res chain seq x y z
N MET A 1 -7.44 -9.04 -18.71
CA MET A 1 -8.07 -8.18 -17.70
C MET A 1 -7.19 -8.15 -16.45
N ALA A 2 -6.84 -6.95 -15.99
CA ALA A 2 -5.98 -6.81 -14.83
C ALA A 2 -6.75 -7.22 -13.57
N ASP A 3 -6.13 -8.02 -12.71
CA ASP A 3 -6.71 -8.45 -11.45
C ASP A 3 -5.93 -7.87 -10.27
N SER A 4 -6.33 -8.20 -9.05
CA SER A 4 -5.71 -7.68 -7.84
C SER A 4 -4.24 -8.08 -7.71
N LYS A 5 -3.85 -9.23 -8.25
CA LYS A 5 -2.46 -9.68 -8.22
C LYS A 5 -1.58 -8.82 -9.14
N ASP A 6 -2.10 -8.45 -10.31
CA ASP A 6 -1.39 -7.54 -11.21
C ASP A 6 -1.23 -6.17 -10.56
N MET A 7 -2.26 -5.68 -9.85
CA MET A 7 -2.20 -4.45 -9.10
C MET A 7 -1.10 -4.51 -8.04
N LEU A 8 -1.02 -5.61 -7.29
CA LEU A 8 0.01 -5.80 -6.27
C LEU A 8 1.40 -5.65 -6.84
N LYS A 9 1.67 -6.29 -7.97
CA LYS A 9 3.00 -6.24 -8.58
C LYS A 9 3.40 -4.80 -8.92
N VAL A 10 2.51 -4.06 -9.54
CA VAL A 10 2.78 -2.66 -9.92
C VAL A 10 3.01 -1.82 -8.68
N ILE A 11 2.16 -1.97 -7.67
CA ILE A 11 2.26 -1.20 -6.43
C ILE A 11 3.57 -1.49 -5.71
N ILE A 12 3.93 -2.76 -5.56
CA ILE A 12 5.15 -3.16 -4.87
C ILE A 12 6.38 -2.63 -5.60
N ASP A 13 6.44 -2.80 -6.92
CA ASP A 13 7.54 -2.30 -7.71
C ASP A 13 7.69 -0.79 -7.58
N ALA A 14 6.58 -0.06 -7.60
CA ALA A 14 6.58 1.39 -7.46
C ALA A 14 7.09 1.83 -6.08
N LEU A 15 6.70 1.12 -5.03
CA LEU A 15 7.15 1.40 -3.67
C LEU A 15 8.65 1.12 -3.51
N GLN A 16 9.10 -0.01 -4.04
CA GLN A 16 10.53 -0.40 -3.98
C GLN A 16 11.40 0.60 -4.73
N ASP A 17 10.91 1.13 -5.84
CA ASP A 17 11.62 2.12 -6.64
C ASP A 17 11.94 3.39 -5.83
N LYS A 18 11.12 3.72 -4.85
CA LYS A 18 11.34 4.86 -3.96
C LYS A 18 11.89 4.43 -2.60
N LYS A 19 12.44 3.23 -2.51
CA LYS A 19 13.12 2.70 -1.32
C LYS A 19 12.20 2.61 -0.09
N ALA A 20 10.94 2.28 -0.32
CA ALA A 20 10.00 2.05 0.77
C ALA A 20 10.52 0.97 1.71
N GLU A 21 10.28 1.15 2.99
CA GLU A 21 10.74 0.24 4.04
C GLU A 21 9.62 -0.66 4.51
N ASP A 22 9.99 -1.88 4.88
CA ASP A 22 9.13 -2.86 5.53
C ASP A 22 7.79 -3.02 4.79
N ILE A 23 7.88 -3.29 3.49
CA ILE A 23 6.70 -3.52 2.66
C ILE A 23 6.09 -4.86 3.02
N ARG A 24 4.80 -4.87 3.34
CA ARG A 24 4.06 -6.10 3.62
C ARG A 24 2.77 -6.13 2.85
N VAL A 25 2.40 -7.31 2.41
CA VAL A 25 1.15 -7.56 1.70
C VAL A 25 0.35 -8.57 2.49
N ILE A 26 -0.91 -8.26 2.74
CA ILE A 26 -1.80 -9.11 3.53
C ILE A 26 -3.03 -9.43 2.71
N ASP A 27 -3.30 -10.71 2.53
CA ASP A 27 -4.52 -11.19 1.90
C ASP A 27 -5.64 -11.12 2.93
N ILE A 28 -6.60 -10.24 2.69
CA ILE A 28 -7.76 -10.05 3.57
C ILE A 28 -9.06 -10.52 2.93
N SER A 29 -8.97 -11.23 1.81
CA SER A 29 -10.15 -11.64 1.06
C SER A 29 -11.10 -12.54 1.88
N ASN A 30 -10.56 -13.27 2.85
CA ASN A 30 -11.37 -14.14 3.72
C ASN A 30 -12.00 -13.41 4.91
N VAL A 31 -11.54 -12.20 5.22
CA VAL A 31 -12.00 -11.46 6.40
C VAL A 31 -12.64 -10.12 6.04
N SER A 32 -12.58 -9.71 4.79
CA SER A 32 -13.13 -8.44 4.36
C SER A 32 -13.84 -8.59 3.01
N VAL A 33 -14.99 -7.95 2.88
CA VAL A 33 -15.70 -7.84 1.61
C VAL A 33 -15.33 -6.56 0.86
N ILE A 34 -14.50 -5.70 1.47
CA ILE A 34 -14.17 -4.38 0.93
C ILE A 34 -13.01 -4.46 -0.05
N ALA A 35 -12.00 -5.28 0.26
CA ALA A 35 -10.81 -5.40 -0.57
C ALA A 35 -10.22 -6.80 -0.44
N ASP A 36 -9.39 -7.17 -1.41
CA ASP A 36 -8.69 -8.46 -1.40
C ASP A 36 -7.36 -8.39 -0.66
N TYR A 37 -6.68 -7.26 -0.74
CA TYR A 37 -5.33 -7.10 -0.18
C TYR A 37 -5.14 -5.75 0.48
N PHE A 38 -4.35 -5.75 1.56
CA PHE A 38 -3.72 -4.56 2.10
C PHE A 38 -2.24 -4.59 1.74
N VAL A 39 -1.71 -3.45 1.31
CA VAL A 39 -0.27 -3.25 1.15
C VAL A 39 0.14 -2.20 2.17
N ILE A 40 1.15 -2.50 2.98
CA ILE A 40 1.61 -1.61 4.03
C ILE A 40 3.09 -1.34 3.81
N ALA A 41 3.45 -0.08 3.81
CA ALA A 41 4.84 0.35 3.64
C ALA A 41 5.11 1.55 4.52
N SER A 42 6.37 1.81 4.79
CA SER A 42 6.78 2.98 5.56
C SER A 42 7.93 3.74 4.89
N GLY A 43 8.02 5.00 5.22
CA GLY A 43 9.09 5.88 4.77
C GLY A 43 9.67 6.68 5.92
N SER A 44 10.88 7.17 5.75
CA SER A 44 11.64 7.83 6.81
C SER A 44 11.38 9.34 6.92
N ASN A 45 10.79 9.94 5.90
CA ASN A 45 10.48 11.38 5.93
C ASN A 45 9.30 11.69 5.01
N THR A 46 8.75 12.90 5.17
CA THR A 46 7.58 13.35 4.41
C THR A 46 7.81 13.31 2.91
N ASN A 47 8.98 13.77 2.45
CA ASN A 47 9.28 13.81 1.03
C ASN A 47 9.30 12.41 0.42
N GLN A 48 9.90 11.46 1.12
CA GLN A 48 9.93 10.07 0.66
C GLN A 48 8.53 9.46 0.61
N ILE A 49 7.75 9.68 1.66
CA ILE A 49 6.39 9.15 1.76
C ILE A 49 5.53 9.66 0.61
N GLN A 50 5.58 10.96 0.33
CA GLN A 50 4.84 11.54 -0.78
C GLN A 50 5.35 11.06 -2.14
N ALA A 51 6.66 10.89 -2.28
CA ALA A 51 7.25 10.35 -3.50
C ALA A 51 6.81 8.89 -3.75
N MET A 52 6.71 8.09 -2.70
CA MET A 52 6.21 6.72 -2.79
C MET A 52 4.78 6.71 -3.30
N VAL A 53 3.93 7.53 -2.73
CA VAL A 53 2.52 7.64 -3.12
C VAL A 53 2.38 8.12 -4.56
N ASP A 54 3.12 9.17 -4.92
CA ASP A 54 3.09 9.71 -6.29
C ASP A 54 3.53 8.67 -7.30
N ASN A 55 4.56 7.89 -6.97
CA ASN A 55 5.07 6.87 -7.88
C ASN A 55 4.07 5.72 -8.05
N VAL A 56 3.41 5.32 -6.98
CA VAL A 56 2.35 4.29 -7.06
C VAL A 56 1.24 4.77 -8.00
N GLU A 57 0.77 6.00 -7.82
CA GLU A 57 -0.28 6.55 -8.67
C GLU A 57 0.16 6.61 -10.14
N GLU A 58 1.38 7.06 -10.39
CA GLU A 58 1.91 7.17 -11.75
C GLU A 58 2.01 5.80 -12.42
N GLU A 59 2.60 4.83 -11.74
CA GLU A 59 2.80 3.50 -12.33
C GLU A 59 1.47 2.75 -12.50
N MET A 60 0.54 2.91 -11.57
CA MET A 60 -0.80 2.32 -11.70
C MET A 60 -1.56 2.94 -12.87
N PHE A 61 -1.46 4.24 -13.06
CA PHE A 61 -2.08 4.91 -14.21
C PHE A 61 -1.49 4.39 -15.52
N LYS A 62 -0.17 4.28 -15.60
CA LYS A 62 0.49 3.73 -16.80
C LYS A 62 0.07 2.30 -17.10
N ALA A 63 -0.22 1.53 -16.06
CA ALA A 63 -0.65 0.15 -16.20
C ALA A 63 -2.13 0.01 -16.56
N GLY A 64 -2.87 1.11 -16.62
CA GLY A 64 -4.27 1.12 -17.04
C GLY A 64 -5.27 0.96 -15.92
N PHE A 65 -4.86 1.12 -14.66
CA PHE A 65 -5.78 1.06 -13.53
C PHE A 65 -6.42 2.42 -13.26
N ASP A 66 -7.63 2.38 -12.71
CA ASP A 66 -8.35 3.59 -12.33
C ASP A 66 -7.63 4.33 -11.20
N ASP A 67 -7.86 5.63 -11.11
CA ASP A 67 -7.28 6.44 -10.04
C ASP A 67 -7.82 6.02 -8.68
N PRO A 68 -6.98 6.06 -7.62
CA PRO A 68 -7.43 5.71 -6.28
C PRO A 68 -8.12 6.88 -5.60
N LYS A 69 -8.84 6.58 -4.51
CA LYS A 69 -9.19 7.61 -3.54
C LYS A 69 -8.01 7.78 -2.62
N VAL A 70 -7.54 9.02 -2.45
CA VAL A 70 -6.36 9.33 -1.63
C VAL A 70 -6.79 10.10 -0.40
N GLU A 71 -6.35 9.64 0.77
CA GLU A 71 -6.60 10.32 2.03
C GLU A 71 -5.28 10.53 2.78
N GLY A 72 -5.17 11.68 3.46
CA GLY A 72 -4.04 11.97 4.32
C GLY A 72 -2.76 12.43 3.63
N TYR A 73 -2.81 12.73 2.34
CA TYR A 73 -1.60 13.09 1.58
C TYR A 73 -0.81 14.23 2.20
N ASN A 74 -1.51 15.28 2.64
CA ASN A 74 -0.86 16.48 3.15
C ASN A 74 -0.23 16.30 4.53
N THR A 75 -0.75 15.37 5.34
CA THR A 75 -0.17 15.08 6.65
C THR A 75 1.05 14.18 6.55
N ALA A 76 1.09 13.32 5.53
CA ALA A 76 2.18 12.39 5.26
C ALA A 76 2.57 11.51 6.45
N SER A 77 1.69 11.36 7.43
CA SER A 77 1.90 10.44 8.54
C SER A 77 1.24 9.09 8.29
N TRP A 78 0.09 9.12 7.64
CA TRP A 78 -0.63 7.93 7.20
C TRP A 78 -1.41 8.29 5.95
N ILE A 79 -0.91 7.88 4.79
CA ILE A 79 -1.58 8.11 3.52
C ILE A 79 -2.24 6.81 3.07
N LEU A 80 -3.50 6.91 2.69
CA LEU A 80 -4.27 5.77 2.23
C LEU A 80 -4.60 5.94 0.75
N LEU A 81 -4.30 4.90 -0.04
CA LEU A 81 -4.64 4.82 -1.46
C LEU A 81 -5.65 3.69 -1.65
N ASP A 82 -6.89 4.05 -1.92
CA ASP A 82 -7.97 3.07 -2.08
C ASP A 82 -8.20 2.78 -3.56
N TYR A 83 -7.70 1.62 -4.01
CA TYR A 83 -7.90 1.11 -5.37
C TYR A 83 -9.04 0.10 -5.44
N LYS A 84 -9.88 0.02 -4.42
CA LYS A 84 -11.01 -0.93 -4.27
C LYS A 84 -10.54 -2.33 -3.91
N ASP A 85 -9.93 -3.05 -4.84
CA ASP A 85 -9.47 -4.43 -4.59
C ASP A 85 -8.20 -4.47 -3.75
N VAL A 86 -7.40 -3.40 -3.80
CA VAL A 86 -6.17 -3.27 -3.04
C VAL A 86 -6.17 -1.92 -2.35
N ILE A 87 -5.92 -1.92 -1.06
CA ILE A 87 -5.78 -0.68 -0.29
C ILE A 87 -4.33 -0.56 0.16
N VAL A 88 -3.69 0.54 -0.21
CA VAL A 88 -2.28 0.80 0.13
C VAL A 88 -2.22 1.75 1.31
N HIS A 89 -1.49 1.35 2.34
CA HIS A 89 -1.24 2.16 3.53
C HIS A 89 0.23 2.55 3.56
N VAL A 90 0.52 3.84 3.53
CA VAL A 90 1.89 4.34 3.62
C VAL A 90 2.01 5.16 4.90
N PHE A 91 2.90 4.75 5.77
CA PHE A 91 3.09 5.35 7.09
C PHE A 91 4.47 5.99 7.22
N SER A 92 4.58 7.00 8.09
CA SER A 92 5.88 7.34 8.64
C SER A 92 6.31 6.19 9.58
N GLU A 93 7.61 6.04 9.79
CA GLU A 93 8.13 5.00 10.68
C GLU A 93 7.53 5.10 12.08
N ASP A 94 7.43 6.33 12.60
CA ASP A 94 6.90 6.56 13.94
C ASP A 94 5.41 6.19 14.04
N ASP A 95 4.63 6.57 13.03
CA ASP A 95 3.18 6.32 13.05
C ASP A 95 2.88 4.85 12.83
N ARG A 96 3.68 4.14 12.08
CA ARG A 96 3.49 2.72 11.89
C ARG A 96 3.59 1.97 13.22
N ALA A 97 4.58 2.33 14.05
CA ALA A 97 4.72 1.75 15.38
C ALA A 97 3.55 2.16 16.28
N PHE A 98 3.11 3.41 16.19
CA PHE A 98 2.06 3.94 17.04
C PHE A 98 0.71 3.28 16.80
N TYR A 99 0.32 3.11 15.53
CA TYR A 99 -0.99 2.58 15.17
C TYR A 99 -1.09 1.06 15.32
N ASN A 100 0.04 0.39 15.55
CA ASN A 100 0.06 -1.06 15.77
C ASN A 100 -0.78 -1.81 14.72
N ILE A 101 -0.49 -1.53 13.47
CA ILE A 101 -1.26 -2.06 12.35
C ILE A 101 -1.16 -3.58 12.24
N ASP A 102 -0.25 -4.19 13.01
CA ASP A 102 -0.09 -5.63 13.09
C ASP A 102 -1.39 -6.36 13.44
N ARG A 103 -2.32 -5.68 14.10
CA ARG A 103 -3.63 -6.25 14.41
C ARG A 103 -4.41 -6.66 13.17
N ILE A 104 -4.24 -5.93 12.08
CA ILE A 104 -4.89 -6.22 10.81
C ILE A 104 -4.39 -7.56 10.28
N TRP A 105 -3.14 -7.90 10.60
CA TRP A 105 -2.47 -9.10 10.10
C TRP A 105 -2.89 -10.37 10.80
N ARG A 106 -3.49 -10.28 11.98
CA ARG A 106 -3.90 -11.46 12.74
C ARG A 106 -4.96 -12.28 12.00
N ASP A 107 -5.89 -11.58 11.35
CA ASP A 107 -7.01 -12.24 10.67
C ASP A 107 -6.75 -12.43 9.19
N GLY A 108 -5.74 -11.75 8.65
CA GLY A 108 -5.32 -11.87 7.26
C GLY A 108 -4.12 -12.82 7.12
N LYS A 109 -3.80 -13.13 5.88
CA LYS A 109 -2.68 -14.01 5.57
C LYS A 109 -1.59 -13.20 4.88
N GLU A 110 -0.39 -13.18 5.46
CA GLU A 110 0.74 -12.48 4.86
C GLU A 110 1.18 -13.15 3.56
N VAL A 111 1.36 -12.34 2.53
CA VAL A 111 1.79 -12.80 1.21
C VAL A 111 3.28 -12.53 1.06
N ASP A 112 4.03 -13.55 0.63
CA ASP A 112 5.46 -13.40 0.37
C ASP A 112 5.66 -12.66 -0.95
N ILE A 113 6.17 -11.42 -0.87
CA ILE A 113 6.38 -10.57 -2.04
C ILE A 113 7.64 -10.92 -2.82
N ASN A 114 8.48 -11.80 -2.28
CA ASN A 114 9.73 -12.21 -2.91
C ASN A 114 9.64 -13.56 -3.64
N SER A 115 8.48 -14.17 -3.60
CA SER A 115 8.29 -15.46 -4.26
C SER A 115 7.75 -15.33 -5.68
#